data_cbd9e49d4bdc4bd0f75c1bd60974b838
#
_entry.id   cbd9e49d4bdc4bd0f75c1bd60974b838
#
_cell.length_a   1.000
_cell.length_b   1.000
_cell.length_c   1.000
_cell.angle_alpha   90.00
_cell.angle_beta   90.00
_cell.angle_gamma   90.00
#
_symmetry.space_group_name_H-M   'P 1'
#
loop_
_entity.id
_entity.type
_entity.pdbx_description
1 polymer ?
#
loop_
_entity_poly.entity_id
_entity_poly.type
_entity_poly.pdbx_seq_one_letter_code
_entity_poly.pdbx_strand_id
1 'polypeptide(L)'
;MFRFFLTRASLLVPTFIGMTLLAFFLIRLVPGDPIETLAGERGIDPERHAQLLKEYGLDKPLFVQYGIYIGRVLHGDLGKSVITQEPVIREFLALFPATVELALCAIVFALIVGIPAGIIAAVRRNSLFDHGVMATSLTGYSMPIFWWGLLLILFFSVQLGWTPVSGRISVQYYVEPVTGFLLVDSLLSDDTDAFWSALQHLILPAIVLGTNPLAVVARMTRSAMLEVLGEDYIRTARAKGLSKLRVVGLHALRNAMIPVITVIGLQVGTLFTGAILTETIFSWPGVGKWLIEAIGRRDYPVLQGGMLLLGVIVMLVNVLVDLAYGVINPRIRQSK
;
A
#
# COMPACT_ATOMS: atom_id res chain seq x y z
N MET A 1 27.87 -2.82 6.59
CA MET A 1 27.06 -2.42 5.40
C MET A 1 26.89 -3.58 4.45
N PHE A 2 27.96 -4.10 3.83
CA PHE A 2 27.87 -5.16 2.81
C PHE A 2 27.23 -6.46 3.33
N ARG A 3 27.61 -6.96 4.51
CA ARG A 3 26.99 -8.14 5.15
C ARG A 3 25.50 -7.95 5.44
N PHE A 4 25.10 -6.78 5.94
CA PHE A 4 23.69 -6.45 6.19
C PHE A 4 22.89 -6.46 4.89
N PHE A 5 23.44 -5.86 3.83
CA PHE A 5 22.83 -5.88 2.50
C PHE A 5 22.70 -7.32 1.96
N LEU A 6 23.77 -8.12 2.03
CA LEU A 6 23.75 -9.52 1.59
C LEU A 6 22.72 -10.37 2.36
N THR A 7 22.62 -10.19 3.67
CA THR A 7 21.64 -10.94 4.48
C THR A 7 20.21 -10.55 4.11
N ARG A 8 19.94 -9.27 3.83
CA ARG A 8 18.61 -8.84 3.37
C ARG A 8 18.32 -9.29 1.93
N ALA A 9 19.29 -9.18 1.05
CA ALA A 9 19.17 -9.67 -0.34
C ALA A 9 18.98 -11.20 -0.39
N SER A 10 19.61 -11.97 0.49
CA SER A 10 19.43 -13.43 0.53
C SER A 10 18.02 -13.85 0.95
N LEU A 11 17.30 -13.02 1.72
CA LEU A 11 15.90 -13.27 2.08
C LEU A 11 14.94 -13.02 0.92
N LEU A 12 15.33 -12.25 -0.11
CA LEU A 12 14.51 -12.03 -1.30
C LEU A 12 14.27 -13.32 -2.07
N VAL A 13 15.29 -14.18 -2.16
CA VAL A 13 15.20 -15.43 -2.93
C VAL A 13 14.13 -16.38 -2.37
N PRO A 14 14.17 -16.78 -1.08
CA PRO A 14 13.14 -17.68 -0.54
C PRO A 14 11.75 -17.02 -0.54
N THR A 15 11.65 -15.71 -0.32
CA THR A 15 10.38 -15.00 -0.39
C THR A 15 9.81 -15.01 -1.82
N PHE A 16 10.64 -14.74 -2.83
CA PHE A 16 10.24 -14.80 -4.24
C PHE A 16 9.80 -16.22 -4.63
N ILE A 17 10.56 -17.27 -4.23
CA ILE A 17 10.17 -18.66 -4.45
C ILE A 17 8.83 -18.97 -3.79
N GLY A 18 8.63 -18.57 -2.55
CA GLY A 18 7.35 -18.75 -1.85
C GLY A 18 6.17 -18.09 -2.57
N MET A 19 6.35 -16.83 -3.03
CA MET A 19 5.32 -16.11 -3.79
C MET A 19 5.02 -16.77 -5.14
N THR A 20 6.03 -17.20 -5.88
CA THR A 20 5.84 -17.86 -7.17
C THR A 20 5.21 -19.24 -7.02
N LEU A 21 5.54 -20.00 -5.97
CA LEU A 21 4.87 -21.25 -5.63
C LEU A 21 3.40 -21.00 -5.30
N LEU A 22 3.11 -20.02 -4.44
CA LEU A 22 1.74 -19.67 -4.09
C LEU A 22 0.94 -19.27 -5.33
N ALA A 23 1.47 -18.38 -6.17
CA ALA A 23 0.83 -17.96 -7.41
C ALA A 23 0.65 -19.13 -8.39
N PHE A 24 1.61 -20.06 -8.47
CA PHE A 24 1.53 -21.25 -9.30
C PHE A 24 0.44 -22.22 -8.85
N PHE A 25 0.33 -22.46 -7.54
CA PHE A 25 -0.68 -23.36 -7.00
C PHE A 25 -2.08 -22.75 -6.96
N LEU A 26 -2.20 -21.44 -6.85
CA LEU A 26 -3.49 -20.74 -6.75
C LEU A 26 -4.44 -21.12 -7.89
N ILE A 27 -3.97 -21.13 -9.13
CA ILE A 27 -4.78 -21.54 -10.30
C ILE A 27 -5.19 -23.03 -10.20
N ARG A 28 -4.32 -23.87 -9.67
CA ARG A 28 -4.53 -25.32 -9.59
C ARG A 28 -5.42 -25.76 -8.44
N LEU A 29 -5.59 -24.91 -7.44
CA LEU A 29 -6.53 -25.12 -6.34
C LEU A 29 -7.97 -24.77 -6.71
N VAL A 30 -8.16 -24.00 -7.77
CA VAL A 30 -9.50 -23.69 -8.27
C VAL A 30 -10.06 -24.90 -9.00
N PRO A 31 -11.24 -25.41 -8.61
CA PRO A 31 -11.86 -26.53 -9.28
C PRO A 31 -12.26 -26.14 -10.71
N GLY A 32 -11.85 -26.95 -11.68
CA GLY A 32 -12.09 -26.74 -13.12
C GLY A 32 -10.85 -26.99 -13.97
N ASP A 33 -11.04 -27.12 -15.28
CA ASP A 33 -9.92 -27.23 -16.21
C ASP A 33 -9.31 -25.85 -16.46
N PRO A 34 -7.99 -25.65 -16.21
CA PRO A 34 -7.33 -24.39 -16.47
C PRO A 34 -7.47 -23.90 -17.92
N ILE A 35 -7.56 -24.83 -18.88
CA ILE A 35 -7.71 -24.52 -20.30
C ILE A 35 -9.12 -24.05 -20.62
N GLU A 36 -10.15 -24.71 -20.07
CA GLU A 36 -11.54 -24.24 -20.23
C GLU A 36 -11.71 -22.84 -19.64
N THR A 37 -11.04 -22.57 -18.53
CA THR A 37 -11.01 -21.25 -17.89
C THR A 37 -10.30 -20.19 -18.77
N LEU A 38 -9.19 -20.56 -19.41
CA LEU A 38 -8.44 -19.67 -20.32
C LEU A 38 -9.22 -19.36 -21.61
N ALA A 39 -10.12 -20.26 -22.04
CA ALA A 39 -10.90 -20.10 -23.26
C ALA A 39 -12.25 -19.41 -23.08
N GLY A 40 -12.67 -19.22 -21.83
CA GLY A 40 -13.96 -18.61 -21.48
C GLY A 40 -15.15 -19.56 -21.66
N GLU A 41 -16.35 -19.03 -21.41
CA GLU A 41 -17.61 -19.79 -21.34
C GLU A 41 -18.10 -20.43 -22.67
N ARG A 42 -17.40 -20.17 -23.78
CA ARG A 42 -17.82 -20.65 -25.11
C ARG A 42 -17.46 -22.12 -25.40
N GLY A 43 -16.75 -22.77 -24.47
CA GLY A 43 -16.21 -24.12 -24.71
C GLY A 43 -15.08 -24.16 -25.73
N ILE A 44 -14.23 -25.16 -25.67
CA ILE A 44 -13.14 -25.36 -26.62
C ILE A 44 -13.36 -26.66 -27.35
N ASP A 45 -13.09 -26.65 -28.66
CA ASP A 45 -12.96 -27.86 -29.45
C ASP A 45 -11.89 -28.78 -28.82
N PRO A 46 -12.16 -30.09 -28.68
CA PRO A 46 -11.20 -31.03 -28.08
C PRO A 46 -9.81 -31.01 -28.70
N GLU A 47 -9.69 -30.78 -30.01
CA GLU A 47 -8.40 -30.67 -30.68
C GLU A 47 -7.65 -29.41 -30.22
N ARG A 48 -8.34 -28.29 -30.11
CA ARG A 48 -7.77 -27.02 -29.64
C ARG A 48 -7.40 -27.10 -28.17
N HIS A 49 -8.19 -27.77 -27.34
CA HIS A 49 -7.90 -28.06 -25.96
C HIS A 49 -6.58 -28.85 -25.81
N ALA A 50 -6.41 -29.92 -26.56
CA ALA A 50 -5.18 -30.73 -26.55
C ALA A 50 -3.95 -29.94 -27.02
N GLN A 51 -4.10 -29.04 -28.01
CA GLN A 51 -3.04 -28.14 -28.45
C GLN A 51 -2.62 -27.17 -27.34
N LEU A 52 -3.58 -26.53 -26.67
CA LEU A 52 -3.32 -25.58 -25.60
C LEU A 52 -2.67 -26.27 -24.37
N LEU A 53 -3.10 -27.49 -24.01
CA LEU A 53 -2.44 -28.28 -22.98
C LEU A 53 -0.94 -28.45 -23.25
N LYS A 54 -0.56 -28.75 -24.49
CA LYS A 54 0.84 -28.88 -24.91
C LYS A 54 1.57 -27.54 -24.98
N GLU A 55 0.91 -26.50 -25.51
CA GLU A 55 1.48 -25.17 -25.67
C GLU A 55 1.80 -24.54 -24.28
N TYR A 56 0.93 -24.73 -23.31
CA TYR A 56 1.14 -24.27 -21.95
C TYR A 56 1.94 -25.26 -21.08
N GLY A 57 2.27 -26.45 -21.63
CA GLY A 57 3.04 -27.48 -20.96
C GLY A 57 2.31 -28.09 -19.76
N LEU A 58 0.98 -28.01 -19.74
CA LEU A 58 0.14 -28.56 -18.67
C LEU A 58 0.02 -30.09 -18.72
N ASP A 59 0.45 -30.71 -19.81
CA ASP A 59 0.60 -32.16 -19.99
C ASP A 59 1.83 -32.71 -19.26
N LYS A 60 2.73 -31.87 -18.75
CA LYS A 60 3.99 -32.26 -18.13
C LYS A 60 3.85 -32.46 -16.62
N PRO A 61 4.80 -33.12 -15.94
CA PRO A 61 4.85 -33.23 -14.47
C PRO A 61 4.91 -31.81 -13.83
N LEU A 62 4.30 -31.66 -12.64
CA LEU A 62 4.15 -30.38 -11.95
C LEU A 62 5.46 -29.59 -11.79
N PHE A 63 6.57 -30.27 -11.50
CA PHE A 63 7.87 -29.60 -11.34
C PHE A 63 8.41 -29.02 -12.67
N VAL A 64 8.10 -29.67 -13.81
CA VAL A 64 8.44 -29.14 -15.14
C VAL A 64 7.56 -27.94 -15.48
N GLN A 65 6.26 -28.01 -15.18
CA GLN A 65 5.33 -26.90 -15.34
C GLN A 65 5.78 -25.68 -14.53
N TYR A 66 6.20 -25.90 -13.28
CA TYR A 66 6.73 -24.82 -12.44
C TYR A 66 8.00 -24.21 -13.02
N GLY A 67 8.91 -25.05 -13.54
CA GLY A 67 10.12 -24.57 -14.23
C GLY A 67 9.82 -23.69 -15.45
N ILE A 68 8.84 -24.09 -16.28
CA ILE A 68 8.37 -23.31 -17.43
C ILE A 68 7.76 -21.98 -16.97
N TYR A 69 6.92 -22.02 -15.93
CA TYR A 69 6.30 -20.84 -15.34
C TYR A 69 7.35 -19.84 -14.82
N ILE A 70 8.33 -20.33 -14.04
CA ILE A 70 9.43 -19.48 -13.56
C ILE A 70 10.24 -18.89 -14.72
N GLY A 71 10.52 -19.70 -15.74
CA GLY A 71 11.21 -19.23 -16.94
C GLY A 71 10.47 -18.05 -17.59
N ARG A 72 9.15 -18.14 -17.77
CA ARG A 72 8.31 -17.04 -18.31
C ARG A 72 8.36 -15.81 -17.41
N VAL A 73 8.14 -15.99 -16.08
CA VAL A 73 8.18 -14.91 -15.09
C VAL A 73 9.50 -14.15 -15.14
N LEU A 74 10.64 -14.85 -15.20
CA LEU A 74 11.96 -14.23 -15.26
C LEU A 74 12.22 -13.46 -16.57
N HIS A 75 11.51 -13.80 -17.66
CA HIS A 75 11.52 -13.04 -18.92
C HIS A 75 10.44 -11.95 -18.97
N GLY A 76 9.69 -11.71 -17.87
CA GLY A 76 8.63 -10.71 -17.80
C GLY A 76 7.32 -11.11 -18.49
N ASP A 77 7.18 -12.37 -18.91
CA ASP A 77 5.95 -12.90 -19.49
C ASP A 77 5.06 -13.44 -18.36
N LEU A 78 4.08 -12.61 -17.97
CA LEU A 78 3.06 -12.95 -16.95
C LEU A 78 1.74 -13.40 -17.59
N GLY A 79 1.71 -13.57 -18.91
CA GLY A 79 0.54 -13.93 -19.68
C GLY A 79 -0.31 -12.71 -20.07
N LYS A 80 -1.47 -13.00 -20.65
CA LYS A 80 -2.47 -12.02 -21.08
C LYS A 80 -3.77 -12.23 -20.33
N SER A 81 -4.48 -11.14 -20.04
CA SER A 81 -5.84 -11.18 -19.52
C SER A 81 -6.75 -11.98 -20.48
N VAL A 82 -7.58 -12.84 -19.93
CA VAL A 82 -8.59 -13.58 -20.73
C VAL A 82 -9.66 -12.64 -21.27
N ILE A 83 -9.94 -11.55 -20.56
CA ILE A 83 -11.02 -10.61 -20.87
C ILE A 83 -10.57 -9.54 -21.87
N THR A 84 -9.46 -8.84 -21.55
CA THR A 84 -8.99 -7.70 -22.33
C THR A 84 -8.04 -8.10 -23.46
N GLN A 85 -7.45 -9.31 -23.38
CA GLN A 85 -6.39 -9.82 -24.27
C GLN A 85 -5.08 -9.00 -24.21
N GLU A 86 -4.97 -8.03 -23.29
CA GLU A 86 -3.77 -7.26 -23.05
C GLU A 86 -2.76 -7.99 -22.15
N PRO A 87 -1.46 -7.75 -22.31
CA PRO A 87 -0.46 -8.28 -21.39
C PRO A 87 -0.70 -7.81 -19.95
N VAL A 88 -0.69 -8.74 -18.99
CA VAL A 88 -0.92 -8.46 -17.56
C VAL A 88 0.01 -7.36 -17.03
N ILE A 89 1.28 -7.37 -17.45
CA ILE A 89 2.27 -6.36 -17.05
C ILE A 89 1.85 -4.94 -17.51
N ARG A 90 1.25 -4.79 -18.71
CA ARG A 90 0.81 -3.51 -19.24
C ARG A 90 -0.37 -2.95 -18.44
N GLU A 91 -1.38 -3.78 -18.17
CA GLU A 91 -2.53 -3.38 -17.33
C GLU A 91 -2.08 -2.99 -15.92
N PHE A 92 -1.21 -3.79 -15.33
CA PHE A 92 -0.65 -3.50 -14.01
C PHE A 92 0.06 -2.14 -13.97
N LEU A 93 0.97 -1.88 -14.92
CA LEU A 93 1.71 -0.62 -14.96
C LEU A 93 0.82 0.61 -15.22
N ALA A 94 -0.29 0.44 -15.93
CA ALA A 94 -1.26 1.51 -16.16
C ALA A 94 -2.06 1.86 -14.88
N LEU A 95 -2.34 0.87 -14.03
CA LEU A 95 -3.15 1.04 -12.82
C LEU A 95 -2.30 1.32 -11.57
N PHE A 96 -1.05 0.87 -11.55
CA PHE A 96 -0.17 0.97 -10.39
C PHE A 96 0.06 2.40 -9.88
N PRO A 97 0.24 3.42 -10.73
CA PRO A 97 0.39 4.81 -10.26
C PRO A 97 -0.79 5.29 -9.41
N ALA A 98 -2.02 4.86 -9.72
CA ALA A 98 -3.20 5.22 -8.93
C ALA A 98 -3.15 4.65 -7.51
N THR A 99 -2.70 3.39 -7.35
CA THR A 99 -2.50 2.77 -6.04
C THR A 99 -1.41 3.47 -5.25
N VAL A 100 -0.29 3.82 -5.91
CA VAL A 100 0.83 4.53 -5.26
C VAL A 100 0.41 5.93 -4.83
N GLU A 101 -0.33 6.67 -5.67
CA GLU A 101 -0.84 8.01 -5.34
C GLU A 101 -1.73 7.98 -4.10
N LEU A 102 -2.66 7.04 -4.04
CA LEU A 102 -3.51 6.83 -2.87
C LEU A 102 -2.70 6.50 -1.62
N ALA A 103 -1.74 5.57 -1.72
CA ALA A 103 -0.90 5.16 -0.60
C ALA A 103 -0.01 6.30 -0.09
N LEU A 104 0.58 7.11 -1.00
CA LEU A 104 1.37 8.28 -0.64
C LEU A 104 0.53 9.35 0.06
N CYS A 105 -0.66 9.65 -0.44
CA CYS A 105 -1.54 10.62 0.21
C CYS A 105 -2.03 10.12 1.57
N ALA A 106 -2.31 8.85 1.72
CA ALA A 106 -2.70 8.23 2.98
C ALA A 106 -1.58 8.31 4.04
N ILE A 107 -0.32 8.01 3.67
CA ILE A 107 0.80 8.13 4.62
C ILE A 107 1.09 9.60 4.96
N VAL A 108 1.04 10.51 3.99
CA VAL A 108 1.21 11.96 4.22
C VAL A 108 0.15 12.46 5.19
N PHE A 109 -1.12 12.11 5.01
CA PHE A 109 -2.20 12.41 5.95
C PHE A 109 -1.91 11.87 7.35
N ALA A 110 -1.49 10.59 7.45
CA ALA A 110 -1.16 9.96 8.72
C ALA A 110 -0.01 10.67 9.46
N LEU A 111 0.99 11.16 8.73
CA LEU A 111 2.13 11.88 9.30
C LEU A 111 1.76 13.30 9.72
N ILE A 112 1.07 14.05 8.85
CA ILE A 112 0.68 15.45 9.13
C ILE A 112 -0.25 15.54 10.34
N VAL A 113 -1.13 14.57 10.55
CA VAL A 113 -2.05 14.56 11.68
C VAL A 113 -1.49 13.78 12.87
N GLY A 114 -0.93 12.59 12.64
CA GLY A 114 -0.51 11.68 13.71
C GLY A 114 0.69 12.17 14.51
N ILE A 115 1.72 12.75 13.86
CA ILE A 115 2.91 13.26 14.57
C ILE A 115 2.53 14.43 15.49
N PRO A 116 1.87 15.51 15.02
CA PRO A 116 1.46 16.60 15.91
C PRO A 116 0.51 16.14 17.02
N ALA A 117 -0.46 15.28 16.72
CA ALA A 117 -1.37 14.75 17.72
C ALA A 117 -0.62 14.00 18.83
N GLY A 118 0.35 13.13 18.47
CA GLY A 118 1.19 12.42 19.42
C GLY A 118 2.07 13.33 20.27
N ILE A 119 2.69 14.38 19.66
CA ILE A 119 3.47 15.38 20.39
C ILE A 119 2.63 16.13 21.40
N ILE A 120 1.45 16.64 20.99
CA ILE A 120 0.56 17.39 21.87
C ILE A 120 0.03 16.51 23.01
N ALA A 121 -0.33 15.26 22.70
CA ALA A 121 -0.76 14.29 23.70
C ALA A 121 0.33 14.01 24.75
N ALA A 122 1.61 13.88 24.33
CA ALA A 122 2.75 13.70 25.23
C ALA A 122 3.02 14.93 26.11
N VAL A 123 2.99 16.13 25.52
CA VAL A 123 3.22 17.39 26.23
C VAL A 123 2.10 17.71 27.21
N ARG A 124 0.87 17.31 26.89
CA ARG A 124 -0.32 17.46 27.74
C ARG A 124 -0.75 16.14 28.37
N ARG A 125 0.21 15.36 28.86
CA ARG A 125 -0.02 14.04 29.45
C ARG A 125 -1.16 14.04 30.46
N ASN A 126 -2.00 13.02 30.45
CA ASN A 126 -3.17 12.82 31.32
C ASN A 126 -4.25 13.91 31.16
N SER A 127 -4.23 14.72 30.13
CA SER A 127 -5.30 15.66 29.79
C SER A 127 -6.44 14.97 29.02
N LEU A 128 -7.59 15.64 28.90
CA LEU A 128 -8.69 15.19 28.03
C LEU A 128 -8.26 15.07 26.58
N PHE A 129 -7.33 15.91 26.10
CA PHE A 129 -6.78 15.80 24.76
C PHE A 129 -5.96 14.52 24.57
N ASP A 130 -5.12 14.19 25.56
CA ASP A 130 -4.34 12.96 25.54
C ASP A 130 -5.25 11.72 25.50
N HIS A 131 -6.23 11.66 26.40
CA HIS A 131 -7.22 10.57 26.40
C HIS A 131 -8.04 10.53 25.10
N GLY A 132 -8.42 11.68 24.54
CA GLY A 132 -9.12 11.78 23.26
C GLY A 132 -8.32 11.22 22.10
N VAL A 133 -7.04 11.62 21.98
CA VAL A 133 -6.13 11.11 20.93
C VAL A 133 -5.94 9.60 21.07
N MET A 134 -5.77 9.09 22.29
CA MET A 134 -5.61 7.65 22.50
C MET A 134 -6.90 6.86 22.22
N ALA A 135 -8.06 7.37 22.64
CA ALA A 135 -9.35 6.75 22.38
C ALA A 135 -9.66 6.72 20.87
N THR A 136 -9.52 7.85 20.18
CA THR A 136 -9.75 7.93 18.72
C THR A 136 -8.77 7.06 17.94
N SER A 137 -7.49 7.01 18.34
CA SER A 137 -6.50 6.12 17.73
C SER A 137 -6.86 4.65 17.93
N LEU A 138 -7.31 4.25 19.12
CA LEU A 138 -7.72 2.87 19.40
C LEU A 138 -8.97 2.50 18.60
N THR A 139 -9.97 3.38 18.57
CA THR A 139 -11.19 3.19 17.81
C THR A 139 -10.90 3.06 16.31
N GLY A 140 -10.13 4.00 15.73
CA GLY A 140 -9.77 3.98 14.31
C GLY A 140 -8.95 2.75 13.91
N TYR A 141 -8.08 2.25 14.79
CA TYR A 141 -7.33 1.02 14.56
C TYR A 141 -8.22 -0.24 14.61
N SER A 142 -9.26 -0.23 15.45
CA SER A 142 -10.14 -1.39 15.65
C SER A 142 -11.28 -1.47 14.63
N MET A 143 -11.55 -0.40 13.92
CA MET A 143 -12.63 -0.36 12.92
C MET A 143 -12.22 -1.11 11.63
N PRO A 144 -13.10 -1.99 11.10
CA PRO A 144 -12.88 -2.55 9.77
C PRO A 144 -12.85 -1.43 8.73
N ILE A 145 -11.82 -1.44 7.86
CA ILE A 145 -11.56 -0.37 6.88
C ILE A 145 -12.77 -0.12 5.96
N PHE A 146 -13.47 -1.19 5.56
CA PHE A 146 -14.65 -1.09 4.71
C PHE A 146 -15.82 -0.38 5.41
N TRP A 147 -16.05 -0.68 6.66
CA TRP A 147 -17.11 -0.08 7.45
C TRP A 147 -16.85 1.40 7.68
N TRP A 148 -15.60 1.74 8.03
CA TRP A 148 -15.17 3.12 8.19
C TRP A 148 -15.32 3.93 6.89
N GLY A 149 -14.92 3.36 5.74
CA GLY A 149 -15.09 3.97 4.43
C GLY A 149 -16.55 4.27 4.11
N LEU A 150 -17.45 3.31 4.32
CA LEU A 150 -18.89 3.49 4.09
C LEU A 150 -19.51 4.55 4.99
N LEU A 151 -19.12 4.64 6.26
CA LEU A 151 -19.60 5.68 7.16
C LEU A 151 -19.16 7.08 6.70
N LEU A 152 -17.90 7.23 6.28
CA LEU A 152 -17.41 8.52 5.78
C LEU A 152 -18.10 8.92 4.49
N ILE A 153 -18.33 7.99 3.55
CA ILE A 153 -19.11 8.25 2.32
C ILE A 153 -20.51 8.71 2.70
N LEU A 154 -21.19 7.97 3.57
CA LEU A 154 -22.56 8.31 3.97
C LEU A 154 -22.62 9.73 4.54
N PHE A 155 -21.72 10.09 5.42
CA PHE A 155 -21.76 11.37 6.11
C PHE A 155 -21.25 12.51 5.21
N PHE A 156 -20.05 12.40 4.65
CA PHE A 156 -19.41 13.52 3.93
C PHE A 156 -19.88 13.64 2.48
N SER A 157 -20.14 12.52 1.80
CA SER A 157 -20.53 12.56 0.40
C SER A 157 -22.04 12.62 0.23
N VAL A 158 -22.81 11.77 0.94
CA VAL A 158 -24.26 11.67 0.74
C VAL A 158 -25.02 12.73 1.53
N GLN A 159 -24.73 12.91 2.83
CA GLN A 159 -25.48 13.85 3.65
C GLN A 159 -25.02 15.29 3.48
N LEU A 160 -23.72 15.54 3.46
CA LEU A 160 -23.15 16.89 3.39
C LEU A 160 -22.83 17.33 1.95
N GLY A 161 -22.66 16.42 1.00
CA GLY A 161 -22.30 16.76 -0.39
C GLY A 161 -20.92 17.40 -0.53
N TRP A 162 -20.01 17.20 0.44
CA TRP A 162 -18.70 17.86 0.45
C TRP A 162 -17.67 17.16 -0.43
N THR A 163 -17.81 15.87 -0.64
CA THR A 163 -16.86 15.05 -1.39
C THR A 163 -17.63 14.12 -2.35
N PRO A 164 -16.99 13.72 -3.46
CA PRO A 164 -17.58 12.70 -4.34
C PRO A 164 -17.69 11.34 -3.64
N VAL A 165 -18.62 10.51 -4.10
CA VAL A 165 -18.86 9.17 -3.55
C VAL A 165 -17.81 8.18 -4.01
N SER A 166 -17.35 8.28 -5.27
CA SER A 166 -16.48 7.28 -5.91
C SER A 166 -15.76 7.85 -7.12
N GLY A 167 -14.79 7.09 -7.63
CA GLY A 167 -14.00 7.47 -8.79
C GLY A 167 -12.73 8.22 -8.41
N ARG A 168 -11.96 8.61 -9.42
CA ARG A 168 -10.68 9.31 -9.27
C ARG A 168 -10.77 10.78 -9.69
N ILE A 169 -11.72 11.09 -10.57
CA ILE A 169 -12.03 12.44 -11.08
C ILE A 169 -13.47 12.45 -11.58
N SER A 170 -14.10 13.62 -11.62
CA SER A 170 -15.44 13.78 -12.21
C SER A 170 -15.43 13.51 -13.71
N VAL A 171 -16.49 12.87 -14.21
CA VAL A 171 -16.60 12.43 -15.61
C VAL A 171 -16.56 13.55 -16.65
N GLN A 172 -16.74 14.79 -16.23
CA GLN A 172 -16.68 15.98 -17.09
C GLN A 172 -15.25 16.40 -17.44
N TYR A 173 -14.25 15.92 -16.70
CA TYR A 173 -12.84 16.25 -16.93
C TYR A 173 -12.11 15.07 -17.54
N TYR A 174 -11.31 15.34 -18.54
CA TYR A 174 -10.37 14.38 -19.12
C TYR A 174 -8.94 14.92 -18.97
N VAL A 175 -8.10 14.14 -18.32
CA VAL A 175 -6.67 14.43 -18.17
C VAL A 175 -5.89 13.34 -18.89
N GLU A 176 -5.05 13.73 -19.84
CA GLU A 176 -4.20 12.79 -20.57
C GLU A 176 -3.14 12.20 -19.60
N PRO A 177 -3.03 10.87 -19.49
CA PRO A 177 -2.08 10.25 -18.58
C PRO A 177 -0.65 10.37 -19.13
N VAL A 178 0.16 11.25 -18.55
CA VAL A 178 1.58 11.43 -18.86
C VAL A 178 2.44 10.62 -17.90
N THR A 179 2.21 10.78 -16.60
CA THR A 179 2.93 10.08 -15.53
C THR A 179 2.10 8.94 -14.93
N GLY A 180 0.79 8.97 -15.12
CA GLY A 180 -0.19 8.10 -14.49
C GLY A 180 -0.60 8.53 -13.07
N PHE A 181 0.10 9.52 -12.47
CA PHE A 181 -0.30 10.17 -11.23
C PHE A 181 -1.26 11.32 -11.55
N LEU A 182 -2.55 11.14 -11.26
CA LEU A 182 -3.58 12.06 -11.71
C LEU A 182 -3.40 13.47 -11.17
N LEU A 183 -2.97 13.65 -9.93
CA LEU A 183 -2.69 14.98 -9.38
C LEU A 183 -1.56 15.67 -10.13
N VAL A 184 -0.51 14.92 -10.51
CA VAL A 184 0.60 15.48 -11.30
C VAL A 184 0.15 15.78 -12.72
N ASP A 185 -0.54 14.83 -13.35
CA ASP A 185 -0.99 14.96 -14.73
C ASP A 185 -2.00 16.12 -14.89
N SER A 186 -2.90 16.31 -13.90
CA SER A 186 -3.83 17.46 -13.89
C SER A 186 -3.12 18.81 -13.70
N LEU A 187 -2.03 18.86 -12.94
CA LEU A 187 -1.21 20.07 -12.86
C LEU A 187 -0.45 20.36 -14.16
N LEU A 188 -0.07 19.32 -14.90
CA LEU A 188 0.61 19.45 -16.19
C LEU A 188 -0.34 19.82 -17.34
N SER A 189 -1.64 19.54 -17.19
CA SER A 189 -2.67 19.84 -18.19
C SER A 189 -3.17 21.28 -18.18
N ASP A 190 -2.68 22.14 -17.26
CA ASP A 190 -3.13 23.50 -17.02
C ASP A 190 -4.64 23.62 -16.69
N ASP A 191 -5.32 22.50 -16.40
CA ASP A 191 -6.73 22.46 -15.99
C ASP A 191 -6.86 22.44 -14.46
N THR A 192 -7.00 23.65 -13.90
CA THR A 192 -7.12 23.83 -12.44
C THR A 192 -8.36 23.15 -11.86
N ASP A 193 -9.47 23.08 -12.62
CA ASP A 193 -10.70 22.46 -12.14
C ASP A 193 -10.59 20.95 -12.10
N ALA A 194 -9.87 20.36 -13.06
CA ALA A 194 -9.53 18.93 -13.06
C ALA A 194 -8.67 18.57 -11.83
N PHE A 195 -7.68 19.40 -11.49
CA PHE A 195 -6.85 19.21 -10.29
C PHE A 195 -7.69 19.24 -9.00
N TRP A 196 -8.56 20.23 -8.84
CA TRP A 196 -9.43 20.30 -7.66
C TRP A 196 -10.41 19.13 -7.59
N SER A 197 -10.97 18.72 -8.71
CA SER A 197 -11.80 17.53 -8.80
C SER A 197 -11.03 16.28 -8.36
N ALA A 198 -9.83 16.05 -8.88
CA ALA A 198 -8.99 14.90 -8.51
C ALA A 198 -8.66 14.91 -7.00
N LEU A 199 -8.31 16.09 -6.45
CA LEU A 199 -8.03 16.24 -5.03
C LEU A 199 -9.26 15.91 -4.15
N GLN A 200 -10.45 16.37 -4.52
CA GLN A 200 -11.69 16.08 -3.79
C GLN A 200 -12.00 14.58 -3.77
N HIS A 201 -11.78 13.87 -4.88
CA HIS A 201 -11.97 12.42 -4.96
C HIS A 201 -10.97 11.65 -4.10
N LEU A 202 -9.78 12.20 -3.87
CA LEU A 202 -8.71 11.56 -3.12
C LEU A 202 -8.85 11.71 -1.60
N ILE A 203 -9.53 12.76 -1.10
CA ILE A 203 -9.60 13.10 0.34
C ILE A 203 -10.12 11.92 1.17
N LEU A 204 -11.32 11.42 0.89
CA LEU A 204 -11.91 10.35 1.70
C LEU A 204 -11.16 9.03 1.59
N PRO A 205 -10.77 8.54 0.39
CA PRO A 205 -9.95 7.35 0.27
C PRO A 205 -8.63 7.45 1.04
N ALA A 206 -7.94 8.61 0.97
CA ALA A 206 -6.68 8.83 1.70
C ALA A 206 -6.88 8.84 3.23
N ILE A 207 -7.97 9.43 3.73
CA ILE A 207 -8.32 9.43 5.16
C ILE A 207 -8.61 7.99 5.62
N VAL A 208 -9.43 7.24 4.88
CA VAL A 208 -9.79 5.86 5.23
C VAL A 208 -8.55 4.98 5.29
N LEU A 209 -7.74 4.98 4.24
CA LEU A 209 -6.52 4.19 4.18
C LEU A 209 -5.48 4.64 5.21
N GLY A 210 -5.38 5.94 5.45
CA GLY A 210 -4.42 6.57 6.36
C GLY A 210 -4.80 6.49 7.85
N THR A 211 -6.05 6.16 8.20
CA THR A 211 -6.51 6.12 9.60
C THR A 211 -5.74 5.11 10.45
N ASN A 212 -5.47 3.92 9.93
CA ASN A 212 -4.70 2.90 10.63
C ASN A 212 -3.23 3.33 10.87
N PRO A 213 -2.46 3.72 9.86
CA PRO A 213 -1.12 4.29 10.05
C PRO A 213 -1.12 5.51 10.99
N LEU A 214 -2.10 6.41 10.88
CA LEU A 214 -2.23 7.58 11.77
C LEU A 214 -2.31 7.16 13.23
N ALA A 215 -3.17 6.20 13.55
CA ALA A 215 -3.34 5.70 14.90
C ALA A 215 -2.04 5.11 15.47
N VAL A 216 -1.30 4.36 14.66
CA VAL A 216 -0.02 3.76 15.04
C VAL A 216 1.06 4.83 15.23
N VAL A 217 1.16 5.77 14.30
CA VAL A 217 2.13 6.89 14.35
C VAL A 217 1.85 7.79 15.55
N ALA A 218 0.60 8.17 15.80
CA ALA A 218 0.25 9.04 16.94
C ALA A 218 0.61 8.39 18.29
N ARG A 219 0.27 7.11 18.48
CA ARG A 219 0.62 6.37 19.71
C ARG A 219 2.12 6.23 19.89
N MET A 220 2.85 5.89 18.82
CA MET A 220 4.30 5.74 18.89
C MET A 220 4.99 7.07 19.16
N THR A 221 4.57 8.15 18.50
CA THR A 221 5.08 9.49 18.74
C THR A 221 4.83 9.91 20.19
N ARG A 222 3.64 9.68 20.72
CA ARG A 222 3.33 9.97 22.13
C ARG A 222 4.24 9.20 23.07
N SER A 223 4.39 7.90 22.89
CA SER A 223 5.22 7.05 23.73
C SER A 223 6.69 7.49 23.72
N ALA A 224 7.26 7.65 22.54
CA ALA A 224 8.64 8.08 22.37
C ALA A 224 8.89 9.49 22.94
N MET A 225 7.96 10.42 22.75
CA MET A 225 8.05 11.75 23.32
C MET A 225 7.99 11.75 24.86
N LEU A 226 7.14 10.91 25.47
CA LEU A 226 7.06 10.79 26.93
C LEU A 226 8.36 10.26 27.53
N GLU A 227 8.97 9.26 26.91
CA GLU A 227 10.26 8.72 27.31
C GLU A 227 11.36 9.81 27.25
N VAL A 228 11.49 10.45 26.11
CA VAL A 228 12.53 11.47 25.89
C VAL A 228 12.32 12.70 26.78
N LEU A 229 11.09 13.15 27.01
CA LEU A 229 10.78 14.30 27.89
C LEU A 229 11.14 14.05 29.35
N GLY A 230 11.34 12.78 29.77
CA GLY A 230 11.80 12.37 31.09
C GLY A 230 13.32 12.41 31.29
N GLU A 231 14.09 12.50 30.20
CA GLU A 231 15.55 12.40 30.20
C GLU A 231 16.25 13.61 30.86
N ASP A 232 17.41 13.37 31.49
CA ASP A 232 18.17 14.40 32.24
C ASP A 232 18.68 15.54 31.36
N TYR A 233 19.01 15.29 30.09
CA TYR A 233 19.42 16.36 29.20
C TYR A 233 18.27 17.33 28.89
N ILE A 234 17.02 16.87 28.92
CA ILE A 234 15.84 17.73 28.76
C ILE A 234 15.66 18.61 30.03
N ARG A 235 15.89 18.05 31.22
CA ARG A 235 15.90 18.82 32.46
C ARG A 235 16.97 19.91 32.41
N THR A 236 18.16 19.57 31.97
CA THR A 236 19.27 20.52 31.77
C THR A 236 18.92 21.63 30.79
N ALA A 237 18.29 21.27 29.67
CA ALA A 237 17.85 22.25 28.67
C ALA A 237 16.84 23.26 29.25
N ARG A 238 15.89 22.78 30.07
CA ARG A 238 14.93 23.64 30.79
C ARG A 238 15.62 24.51 31.83
N ALA A 239 16.56 23.97 32.60
CA ALA A 239 17.32 24.72 33.61
C ALA A 239 18.16 25.86 32.99
N LYS A 240 18.64 25.68 31.74
CA LYS A 240 19.32 26.72 30.96
C LYS A 240 18.38 27.79 30.38
N GLY A 241 17.09 27.76 30.69
CA GLY A 241 16.12 28.78 30.27
C GLY A 241 15.67 28.66 28.80
N LEU A 242 15.88 27.51 28.14
CA LEU A 242 15.39 27.33 26.77
C LEU A 242 13.87 27.34 26.71
N SER A 243 13.31 27.99 25.68
CA SER A 243 11.88 28.06 25.48
C SER A 243 11.27 26.66 25.29
N LYS A 244 10.02 26.49 25.73
CA LYS A 244 9.28 25.22 25.62
C LYS A 244 9.24 24.68 24.19
N LEU A 245 9.07 25.55 23.20
CA LEU A 245 9.05 25.18 21.79
C LEU A 245 10.42 24.60 21.34
N ARG A 246 11.52 25.20 21.79
CA ARG A 246 12.88 24.73 21.46
C ARG A 246 13.21 23.41 22.16
N VAL A 247 12.78 23.24 23.41
CA VAL A 247 12.96 21.98 24.17
C VAL A 247 12.18 20.84 23.52
N VAL A 248 10.89 21.07 23.19
CA VAL A 248 10.02 20.04 22.61
C VAL A 248 10.39 19.77 21.15
N GLY A 249 10.49 20.82 20.31
CA GLY A 249 10.64 20.67 18.86
C GLY A 249 12.05 20.24 18.44
N LEU A 250 13.10 20.77 19.10
CA LEU A 250 14.47 20.49 18.69
C LEU A 250 15.12 19.38 19.52
N HIS A 251 15.02 19.46 20.87
CA HIS A 251 15.72 18.52 21.73
C HIS A 251 14.98 17.21 21.95
N ALA A 252 13.66 17.25 22.16
CA ALA A 252 12.89 16.04 22.40
C ALA A 252 12.48 15.36 21.10
N LEU A 253 11.86 16.07 20.17
CA LEU A 253 11.32 15.48 18.94
C LEU A 253 12.41 14.77 18.10
N ARG A 254 13.57 15.39 17.95
CA ARG A 254 14.69 14.81 17.18
C ARG A 254 15.06 13.40 17.65
N ASN A 255 15.10 13.18 18.96
CA ASN A 255 15.43 11.87 19.53
C ASN A 255 14.23 10.92 19.53
N ALA A 256 13.02 11.44 19.76
CA ALA A 256 11.78 10.67 19.71
C ALA A 256 11.44 10.18 18.30
N MET A 257 11.93 10.85 17.24
CA MET A 257 11.67 10.43 15.85
C MET A 257 12.36 9.13 15.47
N ILE A 258 13.38 8.66 16.16
CA ILE A 258 14.09 7.42 15.80
C ILE A 258 13.15 6.21 15.79
N PRO A 259 12.44 5.86 16.89
CA PRO A 259 11.46 4.77 16.87
C PRO A 259 10.22 5.09 16.00
N VAL A 260 9.83 6.37 15.88
CA VAL A 260 8.69 6.78 15.05
C VAL A 260 8.94 6.50 13.57
N ILE A 261 10.11 6.88 13.04
CA ILE A 261 10.50 6.60 11.64
C ILE A 261 10.52 5.10 11.37
N THR A 262 10.97 4.29 12.34
CA THR A 262 10.93 2.83 12.23
C THR A 262 9.51 2.32 12.02
N VAL A 263 8.58 2.81 12.82
CA VAL A 263 7.16 2.41 12.71
C VAL A 263 6.53 2.92 11.40
N ILE A 264 6.84 4.15 10.99
CA ILE A 264 6.35 4.71 9.70
C ILE A 264 6.72 3.78 8.55
N GLY A 265 7.95 3.34 8.48
CA GLY A 265 8.34 2.46 7.39
C GLY A 265 7.64 1.09 7.41
N LEU A 266 7.39 0.50 8.59
CA LEU A 266 6.58 -0.71 8.68
C LEU A 266 5.14 -0.47 8.16
N GLN A 267 4.60 0.73 8.37
CA GLN A 267 3.26 1.08 7.87
C GLN A 267 3.21 1.20 6.33
N VAL A 268 4.29 1.60 5.66
CA VAL A 268 4.29 1.72 4.19
C VAL A 268 3.95 0.40 3.51
N GLY A 269 4.50 -0.72 3.98
CA GLY A 269 4.17 -2.05 3.45
C GLY A 269 2.70 -2.44 3.63
N THR A 270 2.10 -2.07 4.77
CA THR A 270 0.69 -2.39 5.08
C THR A 270 -0.32 -1.58 4.25
N LEU A 271 0.07 -0.40 3.76
CA LEU A 271 -0.80 0.44 2.92
C LEU A 271 -1.22 -0.27 1.64
N PHE A 272 -0.33 -1.00 0.98
CA PHE A 272 -0.67 -1.74 -0.25
C PHE A 272 -1.73 -2.82 -0.01
N THR A 273 -1.71 -3.48 1.15
CA THR A 273 -2.74 -4.46 1.51
C THR A 273 -4.07 -3.78 1.84
N GLY A 274 -4.04 -2.66 2.57
CA GLY A 274 -5.23 -1.87 2.89
C GLY A 274 -5.83 -1.16 1.68
N ALA A 275 -5.02 -0.83 0.68
CA ALA A 275 -5.45 -0.18 -0.55
C ALA A 275 -6.49 -1.02 -1.32
N ILE A 276 -6.38 -2.35 -1.33
CA ILE A 276 -7.29 -3.25 -2.06
C ILE A 276 -8.76 -2.98 -1.69
N LEU A 277 -9.06 -2.95 -0.39
CA LEU A 277 -10.43 -2.69 0.09
C LEU A 277 -10.85 -1.25 -0.13
N THR A 278 -9.95 -0.29 0.11
CA THR A 278 -10.23 1.14 -0.09
C THR A 278 -10.52 1.44 -1.56
N GLU A 279 -9.72 0.92 -2.49
CA GLU A 279 -9.92 1.06 -3.93
C GLU A 279 -11.26 0.48 -4.38
N THR A 280 -11.63 -0.68 -3.83
CA THR A 280 -12.90 -1.33 -4.15
C THR A 280 -14.09 -0.49 -3.68
N ILE A 281 -14.07 0.01 -2.45
CA ILE A 281 -15.17 0.79 -1.86
C ILE A 281 -15.37 2.12 -2.60
N PHE A 282 -14.30 2.83 -2.86
CA PHE A 282 -14.33 4.13 -3.54
C PHE A 282 -14.32 4.03 -5.06
N SER A 283 -14.38 2.81 -5.62
CA SER A 283 -14.22 2.57 -7.07
C SER A 283 -12.98 3.26 -7.66
N TRP A 284 -11.91 3.33 -6.87
CA TRP A 284 -10.61 3.87 -7.27
C TRP A 284 -9.96 2.92 -8.28
N PRO A 285 -9.53 3.40 -9.47
CA PRO A 285 -8.99 2.53 -10.52
C PRO A 285 -7.53 2.14 -10.25
N GLY A 286 -7.31 1.38 -9.19
CA GLY A 286 -6.00 0.88 -8.78
C GLY A 286 -5.84 -0.63 -8.99
N VAL A 287 -4.65 -1.13 -8.67
CA VAL A 287 -4.28 -2.55 -8.81
C VAL A 287 -5.11 -3.45 -7.89
N GLY A 288 -5.46 -2.99 -6.69
CA GLY A 288 -6.23 -3.78 -5.74
C GLY A 288 -7.65 -4.05 -6.23
N LYS A 289 -8.35 -3.03 -6.72
CA LYS A 289 -9.68 -3.18 -7.33
C LYS A 289 -9.63 -4.08 -8.55
N TRP A 290 -8.64 -3.90 -9.43
CA TRP A 290 -8.42 -4.73 -10.61
C TRP A 290 -8.26 -6.22 -10.26
N LEU A 291 -7.51 -6.54 -9.19
CA LEU A 291 -7.39 -7.92 -8.71
C LEU A 291 -8.71 -8.48 -8.17
N ILE A 292 -9.49 -7.69 -7.43
CA ILE A 292 -10.82 -8.12 -6.94
C ILE A 292 -11.78 -8.40 -8.12
N GLU A 293 -11.78 -7.52 -9.12
CA GLU A 293 -12.59 -7.73 -10.33
C GLU A 293 -12.14 -8.98 -11.11
N ALA A 294 -10.83 -9.24 -11.18
CA ALA A 294 -10.29 -10.44 -11.83
C ALA A 294 -10.76 -11.74 -11.14
N ILE A 295 -10.95 -11.73 -9.80
CA ILE A 295 -11.55 -12.88 -9.08
C ILE A 295 -12.98 -13.12 -9.59
N GLY A 296 -13.80 -12.08 -9.63
CA GLY A 296 -15.18 -12.19 -10.09
C GLY A 296 -15.33 -12.65 -11.55
N ARG A 297 -14.38 -12.25 -12.39
CA ARG A 297 -14.33 -12.58 -13.83
C ARG A 297 -13.55 -13.87 -14.12
N ARG A 298 -12.97 -14.52 -13.11
CA ARG A 298 -12.11 -15.72 -13.24
C ARG A 298 -10.92 -15.51 -14.18
N ASP A 299 -10.35 -14.30 -14.21
CA ASP A 299 -9.17 -13.98 -15.02
C ASP A 299 -7.90 -14.42 -14.28
N TYR A 300 -7.56 -15.71 -14.43
CA TYR A 300 -6.44 -16.31 -13.70
C TYR A 300 -5.07 -15.77 -14.08
N PRO A 301 -4.76 -15.46 -15.34
CA PRO A 301 -3.48 -14.81 -15.65
C PRO A 301 -3.31 -13.48 -14.94
N VAL A 302 -4.38 -12.66 -14.87
CA VAL A 302 -4.39 -11.40 -14.13
C VAL A 302 -4.17 -11.64 -12.65
N LEU A 303 -4.87 -12.61 -12.05
CA LEU A 303 -4.69 -12.95 -10.63
C LEU A 303 -3.27 -13.42 -10.33
N GLN A 304 -2.76 -14.35 -11.12
CA GLN A 304 -1.43 -14.92 -10.92
C GLN A 304 -0.33 -13.87 -11.11
N GLY A 305 -0.33 -13.18 -12.25
CA GLY A 305 0.67 -12.19 -12.59
C GLY A 305 0.55 -10.92 -11.73
N GLY A 306 -0.67 -10.44 -11.50
CA GLY A 306 -0.92 -9.24 -10.70
C GLY A 306 -0.57 -9.41 -9.23
N MET A 307 -0.93 -10.56 -8.60
CA MET A 307 -0.53 -10.87 -7.22
C MET A 307 1.00 -11.01 -7.10
N LEU A 308 1.65 -11.63 -8.08
CA LEU A 308 3.09 -11.76 -8.09
C LEU A 308 3.77 -10.39 -8.19
N LEU A 309 3.33 -9.53 -9.12
CA LEU A 309 3.86 -8.17 -9.27
C LEU A 309 3.67 -7.35 -8.00
N LEU A 310 2.46 -7.35 -7.43
CA LEU A 310 2.19 -6.64 -6.18
C LEU A 310 3.06 -7.17 -5.04
N GLY A 311 3.20 -8.49 -4.91
CA GLY A 311 4.07 -9.11 -3.91
C GLY A 311 5.54 -8.73 -4.07
N VAL A 312 6.06 -8.71 -5.31
CA VAL A 312 7.43 -8.26 -5.61
C VAL A 312 7.61 -6.80 -5.24
N ILE A 313 6.65 -5.93 -5.55
CA ILE A 313 6.71 -4.51 -5.19
C ILE A 313 6.71 -4.32 -3.67
N VAL A 314 5.79 -4.98 -2.95
CA VAL A 314 5.76 -4.93 -1.47
C VAL A 314 7.08 -5.43 -0.88
N MET A 315 7.65 -6.50 -1.42
CA MET A 315 8.95 -7.02 -1.02
C MET A 315 10.07 -5.99 -1.25
N LEU A 316 10.12 -5.34 -2.42
CA LEU A 316 11.09 -4.30 -2.74
C LEU A 316 10.94 -3.07 -1.83
N VAL A 317 9.71 -2.63 -1.59
CA VAL A 317 9.40 -1.53 -0.66
C VAL A 317 9.91 -1.86 0.74
N ASN A 318 9.65 -3.06 1.26
CA ASN A 318 10.13 -3.49 2.57
C ASN A 318 11.67 -3.48 2.64
N VAL A 319 12.36 -3.94 1.59
CA VAL A 319 13.83 -3.87 1.52
C VAL A 319 14.33 -2.43 1.51
N LEU A 320 13.71 -1.54 0.73
CA LEU A 320 14.07 -0.12 0.71
C LEU A 320 13.87 0.54 2.07
N VAL A 321 12.79 0.21 2.76
CA VAL A 321 12.50 0.65 4.12
C VAL A 321 13.57 0.12 5.10
N ASP A 322 13.92 -1.15 5.03
CA ASP A 322 14.99 -1.75 5.85
C ASP A 322 16.36 -1.08 5.62
N LEU A 323 16.68 -0.77 4.36
CA LEU A 323 17.91 -0.05 4.01
C LEU A 323 17.91 1.38 4.55
N ALA A 324 16.78 2.08 4.44
CA ALA A 324 16.61 3.42 5.01
C ALA A 324 16.83 3.40 6.54
N TYR A 325 16.32 2.37 7.23
CA TYR A 325 16.61 2.17 8.67
C TYR A 325 18.09 2.00 8.98
N GLY A 326 18.78 1.19 8.19
CA GLY A 326 20.22 0.98 8.35
C GLY A 326 21.04 2.28 8.19
N VAL A 327 20.52 3.26 7.45
CA VAL A 327 21.13 4.59 7.31
C VAL A 327 20.78 5.49 8.50
N ILE A 328 19.50 5.51 8.92
CA ILE A 328 19.00 6.41 9.98
C ILE A 328 19.46 5.97 11.36
N ASN A 329 19.55 4.67 11.64
CA ASN A 329 19.94 4.14 12.94
C ASN A 329 21.20 3.27 12.85
N PRO A 330 22.40 3.86 13.07
CA PRO A 330 23.66 3.11 12.98
C PRO A 330 23.81 1.98 14.02
N ARG A 331 23.05 2.01 15.13
CA ARG A 331 23.11 0.97 16.17
C ARG A 331 22.58 -0.38 15.70
N ILE A 332 21.64 -0.39 14.76
CA ILE A 332 21.10 -1.63 14.18
C ILE A 332 22.17 -2.37 13.34
N ARG A 333 23.20 -1.67 12.88
CA ARG A 333 24.33 -2.25 12.14
C ARG A 333 25.27 -3.11 13.01
N GLN A 334 25.27 -2.89 14.32
CA GLN A 334 26.24 -3.51 15.24
C GLN A 334 25.66 -4.69 16.03
N SER A 335 24.34 -4.92 15.96
CA SER A 335 23.68 -5.92 16.78
C SER A 335 23.55 -7.30 16.11
N LYS A 336 24.41 -7.63 15.12
CA LYS A 336 24.59 -9.03 14.65
C LYS A 336 26.01 -9.26 14.14
#